data_4f560d4fc4ad86a3aa9a2f4a92480f41
#
_entry.id   4f560d4fc4ad86a3aa9a2f4a92480f41
#
_cell.length_a   1.000
_cell.length_b   1.000
_cell.length_c   1.000
_cell.angle_alpha   90.00
_cell.angle_beta   90.00
_cell.angle_gamma   90.00
#
_symmetry.space_group_name_H-M   'P 1'
#
loop_
_entity.id
_entity.type
_entity.pdbx_description
1 polymer ?
#
loop_
_entity_poly.entity_id
_entity_poly.type
_entity_poly.pdbx_seq_one_letter_code
_entity_poly.pdbx_strand_id
1 'polypeptide(L)'
;MRALSFAAALALMSGLTAAAQTPSGPADEHTKLPAGPGRELMIRVCSQCHAPDVAADQQLDPAGWKSLVDQMASKGAVATDAEFDEIVRYLANAFPASK
;
A
#
# COMPACT_ATOMS: atom_id res chain seq x y z
N MET A 1 48.19 -2.54 61.32
CA MET A 1 48.38 -2.45 59.86
C MET A 1 47.08 -2.80 59.18
N ARG A 2 46.48 -1.85 58.58
CA ARG A 2 45.11 -1.93 58.08
C ARG A 2 45.14 -2.28 56.61
N ALA A 3 44.58 -3.43 56.28
CA ALA A 3 44.33 -3.80 54.87
C ALA A 3 43.08 -3.06 54.37
N LEU A 4 43.24 -2.24 53.39
CA LEU A 4 42.20 -1.55 52.67
C LEU A 4 41.71 -2.49 51.55
N SER A 5 40.53 -3.04 51.73
CA SER A 5 39.82 -3.80 50.71
C SER A 5 39.15 -2.83 49.76
N PHE A 6 39.67 -2.74 48.54
CA PHE A 6 38.99 -2.05 47.48
C PHE A 6 37.97 -2.98 46.87
N ALA A 7 36.70 -2.72 47.14
CA ALA A 7 35.60 -3.37 46.46
C ALA A 7 35.52 -2.74 45.05
N ALA A 8 35.83 -3.53 44.07
CA ALA A 8 35.59 -3.17 42.67
C ALA A 8 34.11 -3.27 42.39
N ALA A 9 33.49 -2.13 42.22
CA ALA A 9 32.11 -2.08 41.74
C ALA A 9 32.11 -2.38 40.24
N LEU A 10 31.62 -3.59 39.91
CA LEU A 10 31.38 -3.99 38.54
C LEU A 10 30.10 -3.30 38.07
N ALA A 11 30.25 -2.23 37.33
CA ALA A 11 29.13 -1.58 36.67
C ALA A 11 28.71 -2.47 35.48
N LEU A 12 27.64 -3.21 35.67
CA LEU A 12 26.93 -3.89 34.58
C LEU A 12 26.28 -2.80 33.72
N MET A 13 26.93 -2.46 32.65
CA MET A 13 26.29 -1.71 31.57
C MET A 13 25.36 -2.68 30.84
N SER A 14 24.09 -2.67 31.26
CA SER A 14 23.00 -3.26 30.47
C SER A 14 22.86 -2.45 29.19
N GLY A 15 23.51 -2.95 28.15
CA GLY A 15 23.28 -2.41 26.81
C GLY A 15 21.84 -2.64 26.42
N LEU A 16 21.01 -1.60 26.47
CA LEU A 16 19.74 -1.60 25.79
C LEU A 16 20.04 -1.68 24.30
N THR A 17 19.98 -2.89 23.75
CA THR A 17 19.83 -3.05 22.31
C THR A 17 18.43 -2.57 21.96
N ALA A 18 18.30 -1.32 21.58
CA ALA A 18 17.09 -0.86 20.93
C ALA A 18 16.96 -1.67 19.64
N ALA A 19 16.06 -2.65 19.65
CA ALA A 19 15.64 -3.30 18.41
C ALA A 19 15.08 -2.18 17.53
N ALA A 20 15.75 -1.92 16.41
CA ALA A 20 15.23 -1.01 15.40
C ALA A 20 13.90 -1.62 14.91
N GLN A 21 12.82 -1.14 15.45
CA GLN A 21 11.51 -1.41 14.88
C GLN A 21 11.50 -0.67 13.55
N THR A 22 11.59 -1.40 12.45
CA THR A 22 11.16 -0.88 11.16
C THR A 22 9.76 -0.32 11.38
N PRO A 23 9.54 0.99 11.07
CA PRO A 23 8.19 1.49 11.10
C PRO A 23 7.41 0.64 10.09
N SER A 24 6.61 -0.29 10.60
CA SER A 24 5.54 -0.84 9.79
C SER A 24 4.70 0.36 9.42
N GLY A 25 4.77 0.78 8.15
CA GLY A 25 3.81 1.73 7.61
C GLY A 25 2.40 1.25 7.94
N PRO A 26 1.38 2.11 7.83
CA PRO A 26 0.01 1.69 8.06
C PRO A 26 -0.22 0.40 7.30
N ALA A 27 -0.82 -0.60 7.98
CA ALA A 27 -1.17 -1.86 7.34
C ALA A 27 -1.85 -1.57 6.02
N ASP A 28 -1.44 -2.25 4.95
CA ASP A 28 -2.03 -2.04 3.63
C ASP A 28 -3.54 -2.32 3.72
N GLU A 29 -4.33 -1.27 3.66
CA GLU A 29 -5.78 -1.36 3.73
C GLU A 29 -6.40 -1.96 2.46
N HIS A 30 -5.62 -2.07 1.38
CA HIS A 30 -6.08 -2.48 0.07
C HIS A 30 -5.67 -3.91 -0.26
N THR A 31 -5.90 -4.83 0.67
CA THR A 31 -5.47 -6.24 0.55
C THR A 31 -6.15 -6.99 -0.60
N LYS A 32 -7.29 -6.51 -1.10
CA LYS A 32 -7.98 -7.09 -2.24
C LYS A 32 -7.37 -6.72 -3.59
N LEU A 33 -6.48 -5.74 -3.62
CA LEU A 33 -5.85 -5.26 -4.84
C LEU A 33 -4.50 -5.95 -5.03
N PRO A 34 -4.35 -6.82 -6.03
CA PRO A 34 -3.08 -7.50 -6.29
C PRO A 34 -1.95 -6.53 -6.59
N ALA A 35 -0.73 -6.89 -6.22
CA ALA A 35 0.45 -6.16 -6.62
C ALA A 35 0.60 -6.15 -8.15
N GLY A 36 1.07 -5.04 -8.69
CA GLY A 36 1.31 -4.92 -10.12
C GLY A 36 1.44 -3.47 -10.56
N PRO A 37 1.91 -3.24 -11.79
CA PRO A 37 2.01 -1.90 -12.34
C PRO A 37 0.65 -1.20 -12.37
N GLY A 38 0.59 0.02 -11.85
CA GLY A 38 -0.62 0.82 -11.80
C GLY A 38 -1.42 0.71 -10.49
N ARG A 39 -1.10 -0.25 -9.62
CA ARG A 39 -1.80 -0.43 -8.33
C ARG A 39 -1.79 0.85 -7.50
N GLU A 40 -0.62 1.39 -7.24
CA GLU A 40 -0.48 2.59 -6.40
C GLU A 40 -1.13 3.82 -7.03
N LEU A 41 -1.05 3.93 -8.35
CA LEU A 41 -1.71 4.99 -9.10
C LEU A 41 -3.24 4.88 -8.96
N MET A 42 -3.79 3.68 -9.14
CA MET A 42 -5.21 3.43 -8.97
C MET A 42 -5.67 3.76 -7.55
N ILE A 43 -4.93 3.33 -6.53
CA ILE A 43 -5.24 3.64 -5.14
C ILE A 43 -5.28 5.16 -4.92
N ARG A 44 -4.27 5.87 -5.38
CA ARG A 44 -4.18 7.32 -5.22
C ARG A 44 -5.34 8.06 -5.88
N VAL A 45 -5.69 7.68 -7.10
CA VAL A 45 -6.74 8.37 -7.88
C VAL A 45 -8.13 7.98 -7.39
N CYS A 46 -8.38 6.69 -7.19
CA CYS A 46 -9.73 6.20 -6.87
C CYS A 46 -10.11 6.40 -5.40
N SER A 47 -9.14 6.50 -4.49
CA SER A 47 -9.39 6.73 -3.07
C SER A 47 -9.92 8.13 -2.74
N GLN A 48 -9.96 9.03 -3.70
CA GLN A 48 -10.44 10.40 -3.48
C GLN A 48 -11.95 10.44 -3.13
N CYS A 49 -12.73 9.46 -3.55
CA CYS A 49 -14.17 9.44 -3.37
C CYS A 49 -14.67 8.25 -2.54
N HIS A 50 -14.11 7.08 -2.73
CA HIS A 50 -14.47 5.85 -2.04
C HIS A 50 -13.31 4.86 -2.05
N ALA A 51 -13.43 3.78 -1.29
CA ALA A 51 -12.38 2.75 -1.28
C ALA A 51 -12.22 2.10 -2.66
N PRO A 52 -11.00 2.03 -3.21
CA PRO A 52 -10.77 1.43 -4.53
C PRO A 52 -10.98 -0.09 -4.55
N ASP A 53 -11.01 -0.73 -3.39
CA ASP A 53 -11.20 -2.17 -3.24
C ASP A 53 -12.53 -2.67 -3.81
N VAL A 54 -13.49 -1.80 -4.01
CA VAL A 54 -14.77 -2.16 -4.66
C VAL A 54 -14.56 -2.69 -6.08
N ALA A 55 -13.46 -2.33 -6.74
CA ALA A 55 -13.11 -2.86 -8.05
C ALA A 55 -12.87 -4.38 -8.02
N ALA A 56 -12.42 -4.93 -6.89
CA ALA A 56 -12.18 -6.37 -6.74
C ALA A 56 -13.44 -7.22 -6.86
N ASP A 57 -14.61 -6.62 -6.72
CA ASP A 57 -15.90 -7.31 -6.88
C ASP A 57 -16.37 -7.34 -8.34
N GLN A 58 -15.63 -6.69 -9.24
CA GLN A 58 -15.91 -6.63 -10.67
C GLN A 58 -14.92 -7.51 -11.43
N GLN A 59 -15.39 -8.09 -12.53
CA GLN A 59 -14.56 -8.84 -13.49
C GLN A 59 -14.99 -8.39 -14.89
N LEU A 60 -14.18 -7.55 -15.50
CA LEU A 60 -14.52 -6.94 -16.78
C LEU A 60 -13.40 -7.14 -17.79
N ASP A 61 -13.77 -7.19 -19.07
CA ASP A 61 -12.79 -7.11 -20.14
C ASP A 61 -12.18 -5.70 -20.21
N PRO A 62 -11.11 -5.49 -21.00
CA PRO A 62 -10.48 -4.17 -21.08
C PRO A 62 -11.44 -3.03 -21.49
N ALA A 63 -12.36 -3.30 -22.40
CA ALA A 63 -13.36 -2.32 -22.80
C ALA A 63 -14.33 -1.97 -21.67
N GLY A 64 -14.72 -2.96 -20.89
CA GLY A 64 -15.58 -2.77 -19.71
C GLY A 64 -14.87 -1.94 -18.63
N TRP A 65 -13.60 -2.23 -18.37
CA TRP A 65 -12.80 -1.42 -17.44
C TRP A 65 -12.59 0.01 -17.92
N LYS A 66 -12.34 0.19 -19.21
CA LYS A 66 -12.25 1.54 -19.76
C LYS A 66 -13.54 2.32 -19.58
N SER A 67 -14.68 1.71 -19.87
CA SER A 67 -15.99 2.33 -19.69
C SER A 67 -16.23 2.71 -18.22
N LEU A 68 -15.87 1.84 -17.27
CA LEU A 68 -16.01 2.12 -15.85
C LEU A 68 -15.11 3.29 -15.41
N VAL A 69 -13.86 3.29 -15.84
CA VAL A 69 -12.91 4.38 -15.52
C VAL A 69 -13.36 5.70 -16.13
N ASP A 70 -13.85 5.70 -17.35
CA ASP A 70 -14.43 6.89 -17.99
C ASP A 70 -15.62 7.44 -17.19
N GLN A 71 -16.44 6.57 -16.61
CA GLN A 71 -17.53 7.00 -15.72
C GLN A 71 -17.00 7.65 -14.45
N MET A 72 -15.94 7.10 -13.84
CA MET A 72 -15.33 7.71 -12.65
C MET A 72 -14.71 9.07 -12.98
N ALA A 73 -14.06 9.20 -14.14
CA ALA A 73 -13.55 10.48 -14.60
C ALA A 73 -14.68 11.52 -14.77
N SER A 74 -15.82 11.13 -15.35
CA SER A 74 -16.96 12.01 -15.52
C SER A 74 -17.61 12.40 -14.20
N LYS A 75 -17.43 11.62 -13.15
CA LYS A 75 -17.92 11.89 -11.79
C LYS A 75 -16.93 12.70 -10.95
N GLY A 76 -15.79 13.05 -11.49
CA GLY A 76 -14.84 13.94 -10.84
C GLY A 76 -13.49 13.32 -10.45
N ALA A 77 -13.21 12.09 -10.79
CA ALA A 77 -11.87 11.53 -10.59
C ALA A 77 -10.84 12.33 -11.39
N VAL A 78 -9.74 12.69 -10.75
CA VAL A 78 -8.71 13.56 -11.34
C VAL A 78 -7.44 12.76 -11.61
N ALA A 79 -7.10 12.63 -12.89
CA ALA A 79 -5.86 12.05 -13.38
C ALA A 79 -5.62 12.52 -14.81
N THR A 80 -4.42 12.30 -15.33
CA THR A 80 -4.16 12.51 -16.76
C THR A 80 -4.73 11.36 -17.58
N ASP A 81 -4.93 11.56 -18.88
CA ASP A 81 -5.38 10.49 -19.77
C ASP A 81 -4.43 9.28 -19.74
N ALA A 82 -3.12 9.52 -19.71
CA ALA A 82 -2.13 8.45 -19.61
C ALA A 82 -2.25 7.69 -18.29
N GLU A 83 -2.54 8.37 -17.19
CA GLU A 83 -2.76 7.76 -15.89
C GLU A 83 -4.05 6.92 -15.86
N PHE A 84 -5.12 7.42 -16.46
CA PHE A 84 -6.34 6.63 -16.60
C PHE A 84 -6.12 5.37 -17.44
N ASP A 85 -5.35 5.46 -18.53
CA ASP A 85 -4.99 4.30 -19.34
C ASP A 85 -4.17 3.27 -18.54
N GLU A 86 -3.26 3.72 -17.69
CA GLU A 86 -2.50 2.84 -16.80
C GLU A 86 -3.40 2.14 -15.79
N ILE A 87 -4.36 2.86 -15.21
CA ILE A 87 -5.35 2.29 -14.29
C ILE A 87 -6.20 1.23 -15.00
N VAL A 88 -6.65 1.48 -16.21
CA VAL A 88 -7.40 0.50 -17.01
C VAL A 88 -6.57 -0.76 -17.24
N ARG A 89 -5.30 -0.63 -17.61
CA ARG A 89 -4.42 -1.79 -17.78
C ARG A 89 -4.24 -2.57 -16.48
N TYR A 90 -4.06 -1.90 -15.37
CA TYR A 90 -3.98 -2.56 -14.07
C TYR A 90 -5.23 -3.36 -13.77
N LEU A 91 -6.40 -2.75 -13.90
CA LEU A 91 -7.68 -3.38 -13.61
C LEU A 91 -7.97 -4.57 -14.54
N ALA A 92 -7.67 -4.43 -15.82
CA ALA A 92 -7.86 -5.51 -16.79
C ALA A 92 -6.94 -6.72 -16.51
N ASN A 93 -5.74 -6.47 -15.97
CA ASN A 93 -4.82 -7.53 -15.60
C ASN A 93 -5.17 -8.16 -14.24
N ALA A 94 -5.58 -7.36 -13.28
CA ALA A 94 -5.89 -7.82 -11.93
C ALA A 94 -7.26 -8.52 -11.84
N PHE A 95 -8.24 -8.02 -12.56
CA PHE A 95 -9.63 -8.48 -12.51
C PHE A 95 -10.20 -8.70 -13.91
N PRO A 96 -9.65 -9.66 -14.68
CA PRO A 96 -10.12 -9.93 -16.02
C PRO A 96 -11.53 -10.55 -16.01
N ALA A 97 -12.22 -10.43 -17.12
CA ALA A 97 -13.50 -11.08 -17.30
C ALA A 97 -13.39 -12.59 -17.10
N SER A 98 -14.37 -13.18 -16.43
CA SER A 98 -14.48 -14.62 -16.31
C SER A 98 -14.70 -15.26 -17.68
N LYS A 99 -13.96 -16.30 -17.94
CA LYS A 99 -14.21 -17.10 -19.16
C LYS A 99 -15.40 -18.02 -18.98
#